data_2c700c1ee1cd40b7db3b9c5e4fd8bbd5
#
_entry.id   2c700c1ee1cd40b7db3b9c5e4fd8bbd5
#
_cell.length_a   1.000
_cell.length_b   1.000
_cell.length_c   1.000
_cell.angle_alpha   90.00
_cell.angle_beta   90.00
_cell.angle_gamma   90.00
#
_symmetry.space_group_name_H-M   'P 1'
#
loop_
_entity.id
_entity.type
_entity.pdbx_description
1 polymer ?
#
loop_
_entity_poly.entity_id
_entity_poly.type
_entity_poly.pdbx_seq_one_letter_code
_entity_poly.pdbx_strand_id
1 'polypeptide(L)'
;MDQAALRAGISPDAIVSPAAFVAPGASIAAGCRIGPGCVVGPDCVLEEGVELLAHVVLDGRVRLGAGVKVFPFATIGLPPQDLKYKGQPTGVAIGARTQVREHATIHRGSVGGDGWTRVGSDCLIMCVVHIGHDCRIGDGVILVNNIMLAGHVEIGDFAFIQGGAAVQQFVRIGRMALVAGMSGVERNVLPFGRVKGYRAKLHGLNTIAMRRRLGLSKEQVMTVARAVHDLYRGGRPEEHVAAVAAAHPGNPHVAEVLDFARDRGRHGLCPFGRLGEDDELDG
;
A
#
# COMPACT_ATOMS: atom_id res chain seq x y z
N MET A 1 14.50 -29.30 -24.51
CA MET A 1 13.99 -29.25 -23.12
C MET A 1 12.69 -30.01 -23.09
N ASP A 2 12.55 -30.97 -22.19
CA ASP A 2 11.35 -31.81 -22.06
C ASP A 2 10.17 -30.95 -21.58
N GLN A 3 9.09 -30.91 -22.40
CA GLN A 3 7.86 -30.18 -22.07
C GLN A 3 7.19 -30.66 -20.76
N ALA A 4 7.40 -31.91 -20.37
CA ALA A 4 6.88 -32.46 -19.12
C ALA A 4 7.60 -31.88 -17.89
N ALA A 5 8.93 -31.68 -17.96
CA ALA A 5 9.71 -31.07 -16.89
C ALA A 5 9.38 -29.56 -16.71
N LEU A 6 8.98 -28.88 -17.78
CA LEU A 6 8.54 -27.46 -17.73
C LEU A 6 7.18 -27.28 -17.03
N ARG A 7 6.37 -28.35 -16.91
CA ARG A 7 5.03 -28.31 -16.31
C ARG A 7 4.95 -28.85 -14.90
N ALA A 8 6.07 -29.34 -14.34
CA ALA A 8 6.12 -29.75 -12.94
C ALA A 8 5.85 -28.52 -12.05
N GLY A 9 4.74 -28.54 -11.30
CA GLY A 9 4.30 -27.40 -10.48
C GLY A 9 3.13 -26.57 -11.07
N ILE A 10 2.69 -26.89 -12.30
CA ILE A 10 1.50 -26.26 -12.91
C ILE A 10 0.32 -27.20 -12.76
N SER A 11 -0.76 -26.74 -12.14
CA SER A 11 -2.01 -27.52 -12.04
C SER A 11 -2.56 -27.84 -13.45
N PRO A 12 -3.11 -29.04 -13.67
CA PRO A 12 -3.77 -29.38 -14.95
C PRO A 12 -5.00 -28.51 -15.23
N ASP A 13 -5.61 -27.91 -14.20
CA ASP A 13 -6.75 -26.99 -14.34
C ASP A 13 -6.35 -25.53 -14.62
N ALA A 14 -5.04 -25.24 -14.68
CA ALA A 14 -4.55 -23.92 -15.04
C ALA A 14 -4.55 -23.75 -16.56
N ILE A 15 -4.98 -22.57 -17.02
CA ILE A 15 -4.97 -22.20 -18.45
C ILE A 15 -3.75 -21.31 -18.71
N VAL A 16 -2.77 -21.84 -19.41
CA VAL A 16 -1.53 -21.11 -19.78
C VAL A 16 -1.50 -20.89 -21.28
N SER A 17 -1.42 -19.63 -21.70
CA SER A 17 -1.26 -19.28 -23.11
C SER A 17 0.02 -19.90 -23.69
N PRO A 18 -0.02 -20.45 -24.90
CA PRO A 18 1.21 -20.93 -25.54
C PRO A 18 2.25 -19.83 -25.83
N ALA A 19 1.83 -18.57 -25.82
CA ALA A 19 2.69 -17.41 -25.96
C ALA A 19 3.22 -16.86 -24.59
N ALA A 20 2.91 -17.52 -23.46
CA ALA A 20 3.48 -17.19 -22.16
C ALA A 20 4.75 -18.01 -21.91
N PHE A 21 5.70 -17.41 -21.21
CA PHE A 21 6.87 -18.11 -20.68
C PHE A 21 6.70 -18.35 -19.18
N VAL A 22 6.69 -19.61 -18.79
CA VAL A 22 6.68 -20.02 -17.36
C VAL A 22 7.96 -20.81 -17.10
N ALA A 23 8.81 -20.29 -16.23
CA ALA A 23 10.09 -20.92 -15.92
C ALA A 23 9.86 -22.23 -15.11
N PRO A 24 10.73 -23.25 -15.28
CA PRO A 24 10.75 -24.41 -14.40
C PRO A 24 10.95 -23.98 -12.95
N GLY A 25 10.14 -24.56 -12.03
CA GLY A 25 10.17 -24.21 -10.60
C GLY A 25 9.01 -23.30 -10.17
N ALA A 26 8.35 -22.59 -11.09
CA ALA A 26 7.13 -21.87 -10.77
C ALA A 26 6.01 -22.81 -10.31
N SER A 27 5.24 -22.38 -9.30
CA SER A 27 4.07 -23.10 -8.80
C SER A 27 2.80 -22.32 -9.19
N ILE A 28 1.91 -22.97 -9.95
CA ILE A 28 0.66 -22.37 -10.44
C ILE A 28 -0.50 -23.28 -10.04
N ALA A 29 -1.35 -22.79 -9.15
CA ALA A 29 -2.49 -23.52 -8.62
C ALA A 29 -3.65 -23.65 -9.62
N ALA A 30 -4.71 -24.37 -9.23
CA ALA A 30 -5.89 -24.59 -10.03
C ALA A 30 -6.63 -23.28 -10.39
N GLY A 31 -7.29 -23.26 -11.54
CA GLY A 31 -8.09 -22.13 -11.99
C GLY A 31 -7.29 -20.89 -12.40
N CYS A 32 -5.95 -20.90 -12.31
CA CYS A 32 -5.12 -19.81 -12.77
C CYS A 32 -5.22 -19.61 -14.30
N ARG A 33 -5.14 -18.36 -14.74
CA ARG A 33 -5.16 -17.98 -16.16
C ARG A 33 -3.95 -17.12 -16.46
N ILE A 34 -3.05 -17.62 -17.31
CA ILE A 34 -1.81 -16.92 -17.70
C ILE A 34 -1.95 -16.52 -19.17
N GLY A 35 -2.09 -15.24 -19.43
CA GLY A 35 -2.30 -14.66 -20.75
C GLY A 35 -1.03 -14.59 -21.61
N PRO A 36 -1.19 -14.15 -22.87
CA PRO A 36 -0.07 -14.10 -23.84
C PRO A 36 0.99 -13.10 -23.42
N GLY A 37 2.25 -13.43 -23.71
CA GLY A 37 3.42 -12.58 -23.44
C GLY A 37 3.75 -12.43 -21.95
N CYS A 38 3.05 -13.12 -21.04
CA CYS A 38 3.44 -13.14 -19.63
C CYS A 38 4.74 -13.91 -19.41
N VAL A 39 5.56 -13.41 -18.49
CA VAL A 39 6.81 -14.04 -18.05
C VAL A 39 6.68 -14.34 -16.55
N VAL A 40 6.79 -15.60 -16.16
CA VAL A 40 6.72 -16.05 -14.77
C VAL A 40 8.05 -16.72 -14.39
N GLY A 41 8.75 -16.11 -13.46
CA GLY A 41 10.05 -16.58 -12.96
C GLY A 41 9.94 -17.87 -12.11
N PRO A 42 11.09 -18.53 -11.85
CA PRO A 42 11.12 -19.88 -11.26
C PRO A 42 10.63 -19.94 -9.79
N ASP A 43 10.81 -18.86 -9.04
CA ASP A 43 10.45 -18.80 -7.60
C ASP A 43 9.05 -18.21 -7.37
N CYS A 44 8.23 -18.11 -8.42
CA CYS A 44 6.89 -17.57 -8.34
C CYS A 44 5.88 -18.62 -7.88
N VAL A 45 4.99 -18.21 -6.96
CA VAL A 45 3.88 -19.03 -6.46
C VAL A 45 2.57 -18.27 -6.69
N LEU A 46 1.69 -18.86 -7.50
CA LEU A 46 0.38 -18.31 -7.81
C LEU A 46 -0.67 -19.22 -7.18
N GLU A 47 -1.44 -18.67 -6.24
CA GLU A 47 -2.54 -19.38 -5.58
C GLU A 47 -3.76 -19.50 -6.53
N GLU A 48 -4.80 -20.19 -6.06
CA GLU A 48 -5.98 -20.53 -6.84
C GLU A 48 -6.64 -19.33 -7.51
N GLY A 49 -7.00 -19.46 -8.79
CA GLY A 49 -7.75 -18.48 -9.53
C GLY A 49 -7.01 -17.17 -9.86
N VAL A 50 -5.69 -17.13 -9.74
CA VAL A 50 -4.90 -15.96 -10.16
C VAL A 50 -5.00 -15.74 -11.67
N GLU A 51 -5.22 -14.48 -12.08
CA GLU A 51 -5.26 -14.08 -13.48
C GLU A 51 -4.10 -13.12 -13.81
N LEU A 52 -3.23 -13.51 -14.73
CA LEU A 52 -2.28 -12.62 -15.41
C LEU A 52 -2.80 -12.36 -16.82
N LEU A 53 -3.17 -11.10 -17.16
CA LEU A 53 -3.85 -10.84 -18.43
C LEU A 53 -2.90 -10.97 -19.64
N ALA A 54 -2.03 -10.02 -19.85
CA ALA A 54 -1.07 -10.07 -20.96
C ALA A 54 0.20 -9.29 -20.61
N HIS A 55 1.36 -9.75 -21.09
CA HIS A 55 2.63 -9.05 -20.94
C HIS A 55 2.97 -8.69 -19.47
N VAL A 56 2.50 -9.47 -18.50
CA VAL A 56 2.86 -9.34 -17.10
C VAL A 56 4.22 -9.99 -16.83
N VAL A 57 5.07 -9.33 -16.06
CA VAL A 57 6.36 -9.89 -15.66
C VAL A 57 6.39 -10.13 -14.16
N LEU A 58 6.60 -11.38 -13.76
CA LEU A 58 6.87 -11.79 -12.39
C LEU A 58 8.30 -12.31 -12.29
N ASP A 59 9.11 -11.70 -11.41
CA ASP A 59 10.51 -12.10 -11.23
C ASP A 59 10.92 -12.14 -9.75
N GLY A 60 11.82 -13.08 -9.41
CA GLY A 60 12.21 -13.37 -8.04
C GLY A 60 11.12 -14.08 -7.25
N ARG A 61 11.18 -14.02 -5.93
CA ARG A 61 10.26 -14.71 -5.02
C ARG A 61 8.91 -13.98 -4.95
N VAL A 62 8.03 -14.20 -5.93
CA VAL A 62 6.69 -13.59 -5.96
C VAL A 62 5.64 -14.57 -5.45
N ARG A 63 4.80 -14.12 -4.52
CA ARG A 63 3.62 -14.86 -4.05
C ARG A 63 2.38 -14.07 -4.33
N LEU A 64 1.46 -14.60 -5.14
CA LEU A 64 0.16 -14.01 -5.42
C LEU A 64 -0.92 -14.85 -4.75
N GLY A 65 -1.67 -14.24 -3.84
CA GLY A 65 -2.79 -14.85 -3.14
C GLY A 65 -3.97 -15.14 -4.07
N ALA A 66 -4.90 -15.96 -3.59
CA ALA A 66 -6.02 -16.43 -4.38
C ALA A 66 -6.84 -15.31 -5.02
N GLY A 67 -7.18 -15.46 -6.30
CA GLY A 67 -7.99 -14.51 -7.05
C GLY A 67 -7.32 -13.15 -7.33
N VAL A 68 -6.01 -13.02 -7.14
CA VAL A 68 -5.28 -11.83 -7.57
C VAL A 68 -5.37 -11.68 -9.07
N LYS A 69 -5.61 -10.44 -9.53
CA LYS A 69 -5.71 -10.12 -10.94
C LYS A 69 -4.67 -9.07 -11.32
N VAL A 70 -3.82 -9.41 -12.31
CA VAL A 70 -2.75 -8.53 -12.78
C VAL A 70 -3.01 -8.14 -14.23
N PHE A 71 -3.03 -6.85 -14.47
CA PHE A 71 -3.34 -6.24 -15.75
C PHE A 71 -2.09 -6.05 -16.61
N PRO A 72 -2.27 -5.77 -17.92
CA PRO A 72 -1.15 -5.77 -18.87
C PRO A 72 -0.01 -4.84 -18.50
N PHE A 73 1.21 -5.29 -18.78
CA PHE A 73 2.47 -4.56 -18.59
C PHE A 73 2.84 -4.24 -17.13
N ALA A 74 2.11 -4.77 -16.14
CA ALA A 74 2.55 -4.69 -14.76
C ALA A 74 3.80 -5.56 -14.52
N THR A 75 4.72 -5.07 -13.68
CA THR A 75 5.93 -5.79 -13.30
C THR A 75 5.99 -5.96 -11.79
N ILE A 76 6.14 -7.19 -11.33
CA ILE A 76 6.11 -7.53 -9.90
C ILE A 76 7.36 -8.33 -9.55
N GLY A 77 8.07 -7.88 -8.52
CA GLY A 77 9.21 -8.58 -7.95
C GLY A 77 10.54 -8.32 -8.65
N LEU A 78 10.65 -7.36 -9.57
CA LEU A 78 11.94 -6.93 -10.12
C LEU A 78 12.86 -6.40 -9.01
N PRO A 79 14.20 -6.38 -9.21
CA PRO A 79 15.16 -5.88 -8.24
C PRO A 79 14.83 -4.47 -7.76
N PRO A 80 15.04 -4.17 -6.45
CA PRO A 80 14.84 -2.82 -5.95
C PRO A 80 15.79 -1.82 -6.62
N GLN A 81 15.34 -0.58 -6.78
CA GLN A 81 16.15 0.55 -7.20
C GLN A 81 17.01 1.06 -6.03
N ASP A 82 17.77 0.16 -5.43
CA ASP A 82 18.70 0.43 -4.32
C ASP A 82 20.10 -0.05 -4.67
N LEU A 83 21.06 0.86 -4.68
CA LEU A 83 22.47 0.57 -5.00
C LEU A 83 23.12 -0.45 -4.04
N LYS A 84 22.54 -0.67 -2.86
CA LYS A 84 23.00 -1.66 -1.88
C LYS A 84 22.56 -3.08 -2.21
N TYR A 85 21.53 -3.23 -3.05
CA TYR A 85 21.06 -4.54 -3.46
C TYR A 85 22.09 -5.24 -4.37
N LYS A 86 22.45 -6.48 -4.06
CA LYS A 86 23.48 -7.28 -4.74
C LYS A 86 22.95 -8.65 -5.20
N GLY A 87 21.62 -8.74 -5.47
CA GLY A 87 21.02 -9.99 -5.93
C GLY A 87 20.55 -10.94 -4.81
N GLN A 88 20.34 -10.44 -3.60
CA GLN A 88 19.87 -11.27 -2.50
C GLN A 88 18.45 -11.84 -2.77
N PRO A 89 18.13 -13.04 -2.22
CA PRO A 89 16.86 -13.73 -2.48
C PRO A 89 15.71 -13.13 -1.68
N THR A 90 15.25 -11.95 -2.10
CA THR A 90 14.13 -11.21 -1.52
C THR A 90 12.86 -11.35 -2.38
N GLY A 91 11.71 -10.89 -1.90
CA GLY A 91 10.45 -11.19 -2.56
C GLY A 91 9.36 -10.12 -2.44
N VAL A 92 8.23 -10.43 -3.09
CA VAL A 92 6.95 -9.71 -3.01
C VAL A 92 5.85 -10.69 -2.64
N ALA A 93 4.98 -10.28 -1.72
CA ALA A 93 3.75 -11.00 -1.42
C ALA A 93 2.54 -10.08 -1.62
N ILE A 94 1.54 -10.55 -2.36
CA ILE A 94 0.29 -9.84 -2.62
C ILE A 94 -0.87 -10.69 -2.11
N GLY A 95 -1.69 -10.13 -1.24
CA GLY A 95 -2.85 -10.77 -0.64
C GLY A 95 -3.98 -11.03 -1.63
N ALA A 96 -4.91 -11.89 -1.23
CA ALA A 96 -5.99 -12.38 -2.08
C ALA A 96 -6.88 -11.26 -2.67
N ARG A 97 -7.44 -11.50 -3.86
CA ARG A 97 -8.40 -10.62 -4.57
C ARG A 97 -7.89 -9.21 -4.89
N THR A 98 -6.63 -8.94 -4.66
CA THR A 98 -6.01 -7.66 -5.02
C THR A 98 -5.91 -7.52 -6.54
N GLN A 99 -6.19 -6.32 -7.04
CA GLN A 99 -6.06 -5.97 -8.43
C GLN A 99 -4.85 -5.06 -8.65
N VAL A 100 -3.96 -5.46 -9.56
CA VAL A 100 -2.78 -4.69 -9.96
C VAL A 100 -2.97 -4.26 -11.39
N ARG A 101 -3.21 -2.97 -11.61
CA ARG A 101 -3.55 -2.39 -12.91
C ARG A 101 -2.32 -2.16 -13.77
N GLU A 102 -2.60 -1.70 -14.99
CA GLU A 102 -1.65 -1.57 -16.10
C GLU A 102 -0.43 -0.74 -15.71
N HIS A 103 0.75 -1.22 -16.12
CA HIS A 103 2.03 -0.55 -15.90
C HIS A 103 2.40 -0.29 -14.43
N ALA A 104 1.69 -0.88 -13.46
CA ALA A 104 2.12 -0.80 -12.07
C ALA A 104 3.44 -1.56 -11.87
N THR A 105 4.31 -1.03 -11.01
CA THR A 105 5.60 -1.63 -10.69
C THR A 105 5.70 -1.88 -9.18
N ILE A 106 5.98 -3.13 -8.78
CA ILE A 106 6.12 -3.52 -7.37
C ILE A 106 7.47 -4.20 -7.21
N HIS A 107 8.42 -3.53 -6.57
CA HIS A 107 9.76 -4.05 -6.38
C HIS A 107 9.83 -4.99 -5.18
N ARG A 108 10.69 -6.03 -5.29
CA ARG A 108 10.97 -6.94 -4.17
C ARG A 108 11.65 -6.21 -3.01
N GLY A 109 11.58 -6.78 -1.81
CA GLY A 109 12.25 -6.24 -0.63
C GLY A 109 13.77 -6.24 -0.74
N SER A 110 14.41 -5.68 0.26
CA SER A 110 15.86 -5.63 0.40
C SER A 110 16.33 -6.29 1.71
N VAL A 111 17.63 -6.52 1.86
CA VAL A 111 18.20 -7.00 3.12
C VAL A 111 18.25 -5.93 4.22
N GLY A 112 17.98 -4.68 3.87
CA GLY A 112 17.81 -3.59 4.84
C GLY A 112 16.46 -3.59 5.56
N GLY A 113 15.50 -4.38 5.05
CA GLY A 113 14.23 -4.71 5.67
C GLY A 113 14.18 -6.18 6.10
N ASP A 114 12.98 -6.77 6.02
CA ASP A 114 12.79 -8.22 6.26
C ASP A 114 12.85 -9.06 4.96
N GLY A 115 13.27 -8.44 3.88
CA GLY A 115 13.40 -9.08 2.56
C GLY A 115 12.10 -9.14 1.76
N TRP A 116 11.02 -8.53 2.22
CA TRP A 116 9.72 -8.60 1.56
C TRP A 116 9.06 -7.26 1.39
N THR A 117 8.54 -7.01 0.19
CA THR A 117 7.48 -6.01 -0.06
C THR A 117 6.14 -6.71 0.06
N ARG A 118 5.19 -6.15 0.81
CA ARG A 118 3.89 -6.75 1.06
C ARG A 118 2.75 -5.83 0.65
N VAL A 119 1.78 -6.40 -0.04
CA VAL A 119 0.48 -5.77 -0.34
C VAL A 119 -0.61 -6.68 0.22
N GLY A 120 -1.54 -6.12 0.96
CA GLY A 120 -2.65 -6.84 1.56
C GLY A 120 -3.68 -7.36 0.56
N SER A 121 -4.77 -7.89 1.08
CA SER A 121 -5.90 -8.42 0.31
C SER A 121 -6.87 -7.30 -0.07
N ASP A 122 -7.69 -7.55 -1.11
CA ASP A 122 -8.77 -6.65 -1.54
C ASP A 122 -8.31 -5.24 -1.91
N CYS A 123 -7.03 -5.06 -2.25
CA CYS A 123 -6.46 -3.79 -2.66
C CYS A 123 -6.73 -3.48 -4.13
N LEU A 124 -6.78 -2.17 -4.45
CA LEU A 124 -6.80 -1.68 -5.82
C LEU A 124 -5.57 -0.83 -6.09
N ILE A 125 -4.62 -1.38 -6.81
CA ILE A 125 -3.39 -0.70 -7.25
C ILE A 125 -3.61 -0.27 -8.68
N MET A 126 -3.90 1.03 -8.90
CA MET A 126 -4.29 1.54 -10.21
C MET A 126 -3.09 1.73 -11.15
N CYS A 127 -3.36 2.27 -12.34
CA CYS A 127 -2.36 2.35 -13.41
C CYS A 127 -1.14 3.19 -13.02
N VAL A 128 0.05 2.71 -13.41
CA VAL A 128 1.32 3.42 -13.26
C VAL A 128 1.67 3.72 -11.79
N VAL A 129 1.13 2.96 -10.85
CA VAL A 129 1.54 3.04 -9.43
C VAL A 129 2.91 2.40 -9.27
N HIS A 130 3.81 3.06 -8.56
CA HIS A 130 5.09 2.50 -8.13
C HIS A 130 5.07 2.17 -6.63
N ILE A 131 5.33 0.91 -6.28
CA ILE A 131 5.56 0.47 -4.90
C ILE A 131 7.03 0.08 -4.75
N GLY A 132 7.78 0.90 -4.00
CA GLY A 132 9.18 0.68 -3.70
C GLY A 132 9.41 -0.55 -2.81
N HIS A 133 10.67 -0.93 -2.67
CA HIS A 133 11.09 -2.07 -1.88
C HIS A 133 10.71 -1.94 -0.40
N ASP A 134 10.46 -3.06 0.27
CA ASP A 134 10.16 -3.13 1.71
C ASP A 134 8.89 -2.38 2.15
N CYS A 135 8.05 -1.94 1.21
CA CYS A 135 6.75 -1.36 1.54
C CYS A 135 5.82 -2.40 2.18
N ARG A 136 4.97 -1.93 3.09
CA ARG A 136 3.91 -2.73 3.75
C ARG A 136 2.58 -2.04 3.57
N ILE A 137 1.75 -2.59 2.70
CA ILE A 137 0.43 -2.07 2.39
C ILE A 137 -0.61 -2.98 3.04
N GLY A 138 -1.52 -2.41 3.83
CA GLY A 138 -2.60 -3.14 4.49
C GLY A 138 -3.70 -3.60 3.54
N ASP A 139 -4.78 -4.14 4.10
CA ASP A 139 -5.92 -4.65 3.36
C ASP A 139 -6.85 -3.52 2.86
N GLY A 140 -7.48 -3.74 1.71
CA GLY A 140 -8.48 -2.84 1.16
C GLY A 140 -7.97 -1.44 0.80
N VAL A 141 -6.66 -1.26 0.66
CA VAL A 141 -6.03 0.00 0.28
C VAL A 141 -6.30 0.30 -1.19
N ILE A 142 -6.57 1.57 -1.48
CA ILE A 142 -6.72 2.06 -2.85
C ILE A 142 -5.58 3.04 -3.14
N LEU A 143 -4.74 2.69 -4.12
CA LEU A 143 -3.73 3.55 -4.69
C LEU A 143 -4.18 3.97 -6.09
N VAL A 144 -4.54 5.25 -6.26
CA VAL A 144 -5.00 5.80 -7.55
C VAL A 144 -3.81 6.00 -8.50
N ASN A 145 -4.06 6.33 -9.75
CA ASN A 145 -3.02 6.39 -10.80
C ASN A 145 -1.82 7.27 -10.44
N ASN A 146 -0.64 6.88 -10.93
CA ASN A 146 0.62 7.65 -10.83
C ASN A 146 1.10 7.92 -9.39
N ILE A 147 0.78 7.08 -8.43
CA ILE A 147 1.32 7.20 -7.07
C ILE A 147 2.75 6.65 -7.05
N MET A 148 3.61 7.34 -6.30
CA MET A 148 5.01 6.97 -6.09
C MET A 148 5.25 6.70 -4.60
N LEU A 149 5.37 5.44 -4.21
CA LEU A 149 5.79 5.04 -2.87
C LEU A 149 7.28 4.74 -2.87
N ALA A 150 8.06 5.50 -2.14
CA ALA A 150 9.46 5.19 -1.90
C ALA A 150 9.61 3.95 -1.00
N GLY A 151 10.84 3.46 -0.80
CA GLY A 151 11.07 2.25 0.00
C GLY A 151 10.62 2.38 1.46
N HIS A 152 10.25 1.25 2.09
CA HIS A 152 9.86 1.14 3.50
C HIS A 152 8.64 1.98 3.90
N VAL A 153 7.76 2.34 2.98
CA VAL A 153 6.49 3.01 3.30
C VAL A 153 5.52 1.99 3.90
N GLU A 154 4.85 2.39 4.99
CA GLU A 154 3.78 1.60 5.61
C GLU A 154 2.43 2.29 5.40
N ILE A 155 1.44 1.55 4.90
CA ILE A 155 0.07 2.06 4.70
C ILE A 155 -0.91 1.14 5.42
N GLY A 156 -1.66 1.69 6.35
CA GLY A 156 -2.69 0.96 7.10
C GLY A 156 -3.92 0.66 6.26
N ASP A 157 -4.73 -0.29 6.75
CA ASP A 157 -5.90 -0.80 6.05
C ASP A 157 -6.87 0.31 5.60
N PHE A 158 -7.48 0.10 4.44
CA PHE A 158 -8.50 0.98 3.88
C PHE A 158 -8.05 2.43 3.66
N ALA A 159 -6.76 2.71 3.67
CA ALA A 159 -6.27 4.03 3.28
C ALA A 159 -6.56 4.30 1.80
N PHE A 160 -6.82 5.55 1.50
CA PHE A 160 -7.12 6.01 0.14
C PHE A 160 -6.13 7.09 -0.27
N ILE A 161 -5.25 6.75 -1.21
CA ILE A 161 -4.24 7.67 -1.73
C ILE A 161 -4.67 8.09 -3.12
N GLN A 162 -4.90 9.39 -3.32
CA GLN A 162 -5.35 9.93 -4.59
C GLN A 162 -4.19 10.16 -5.57
N GLY A 163 -4.54 10.25 -6.86
CA GLY A 163 -3.60 10.22 -7.97
C GLY A 163 -2.47 11.26 -7.89
N GLY A 164 -1.30 10.87 -8.37
CA GLY A 164 -0.12 11.72 -8.43
C GLY A 164 0.55 12.03 -7.09
N ALA A 165 0.09 11.43 -5.98
CA ALA A 165 0.74 11.62 -4.69
C ALA A 165 2.09 10.88 -4.62
N ALA A 166 3.06 11.51 -3.95
CA ALA A 166 4.38 10.94 -3.68
C ALA A 166 4.59 10.79 -2.17
N VAL A 167 5.10 9.64 -1.74
CA VAL A 167 5.32 9.33 -0.33
C VAL A 167 6.79 9.05 -0.08
N GLN A 168 7.38 9.79 0.83
CA GLN A 168 8.78 9.69 1.20
C GLN A 168 9.08 8.36 1.89
N GLN A 169 10.30 7.89 1.74
CA GLN A 169 10.81 6.67 2.37
C GLN A 169 10.59 6.65 3.89
N PHE A 170 10.16 5.50 4.45
CA PHE A 170 9.87 5.29 5.88
C PHE A 170 8.67 6.07 6.43
N VAL A 171 7.87 6.70 5.61
CA VAL A 171 6.62 7.32 6.06
C VAL A 171 5.60 6.24 6.40
N ARG A 172 4.83 6.48 7.47
CA ARG A 172 3.70 5.66 7.89
C ARG A 172 2.40 6.41 7.65
N ILE A 173 1.46 5.78 6.95
CA ILE A 173 0.11 6.30 6.70
C ILE A 173 -0.86 5.41 7.47
N GLY A 174 -1.58 6.00 8.41
CA GLY A 174 -2.49 5.26 9.28
C GLY A 174 -3.74 4.74 8.56
N ARG A 175 -4.42 3.82 9.21
CA ARG A 175 -5.65 3.17 8.72
C ARG A 175 -6.71 4.19 8.30
N MET A 176 -7.40 3.94 7.18
CA MET A 176 -8.44 4.82 6.62
C MET A 176 -8.00 6.28 6.38
N ALA A 177 -6.71 6.58 6.40
CA ALA A 177 -6.24 7.91 6.03
C ALA A 177 -6.57 8.23 4.56
N LEU A 178 -6.72 9.52 4.27
CA LEU A 178 -6.91 10.04 2.92
C LEU A 178 -5.77 10.99 2.59
N VAL A 179 -5.04 10.67 1.54
CA VAL A 179 -4.04 11.57 0.95
C VAL A 179 -4.64 12.15 -0.32
N ALA A 180 -4.77 13.47 -0.37
CA ALA A 180 -5.30 14.16 -1.54
C ALA A 180 -4.36 14.04 -2.74
N GLY A 181 -4.90 14.19 -3.94
CA GLY A 181 -4.12 14.13 -5.18
C GLY A 181 -2.98 15.14 -5.20
N MET A 182 -1.90 14.81 -5.92
CA MET A 182 -0.71 15.64 -6.09
C MET A 182 -0.01 16.04 -4.79
N SER A 183 -0.25 15.32 -3.69
CA SER A 183 0.36 15.62 -2.39
C SER A 183 1.75 15.01 -2.25
N GLY A 184 2.70 15.75 -1.67
CA GLY A 184 4.00 15.26 -1.22
C GLY A 184 3.98 14.91 0.27
N VAL A 185 3.99 13.62 0.62
CA VAL A 185 3.89 13.14 2.00
C VAL A 185 5.29 12.87 2.56
N GLU A 186 5.82 13.80 3.34
CA GLU A 186 7.16 13.72 3.95
C GLU A 186 7.12 13.25 5.41
N ARG A 187 5.94 13.16 6.03
CA ARG A 187 5.74 12.85 7.45
C ARG A 187 4.59 11.86 7.63
N ASN A 188 4.54 11.24 8.81
CA ASN A 188 3.53 10.26 9.14
C ASN A 188 2.12 10.87 9.18
N VAL A 189 1.16 10.15 8.61
CA VAL A 189 -0.25 10.54 8.57
C VAL A 189 -1.04 9.73 9.60
N LEU A 190 -1.71 10.41 10.52
CA LEU A 190 -2.54 9.76 11.55
C LEU A 190 -3.61 8.85 10.94
N PRO A 191 -4.03 7.77 11.65
CA PRO A 191 -5.25 7.04 11.31
C PRO A 191 -6.42 8.01 11.11
N PHE A 192 -7.23 7.73 10.10
CA PHE A 192 -8.35 8.59 9.67
C PHE A 192 -7.95 9.99 9.18
N GLY A 193 -6.68 10.38 9.25
CA GLY A 193 -6.21 11.71 8.85
C GLY A 193 -6.48 12.00 7.38
N ARG A 194 -6.88 13.23 7.08
CA ARG A 194 -6.95 13.77 5.71
C ARG A 194 -5.82 14.77 5.52
N VAL A 195 -4.92 14.48 4.58
CA VAL A 195 -3.79 15.35 4.28
C VAL A 195 -3.83 15.83 2.84
N LYS A 196 -3.35 17.06 2.59
CA LYS A 196 -3.20 17.65 1.26
C LYS A 196 -1.99 18.58 1.19
N GLY A 197 -1.56 18.90 -0.04
CA GLY A 197 -0.57 19.91 -0.37
C GLY A 197 0.79 19.36 -0.77
N TYR A 198 1.59 20.18 -1.42
CA TYR A 198 2.93 19.84 -1.91
C TYR A 198 3.87 19.36 -0.78
N ARG A 199 3.73 19.92 0.43
CA ARG A 199 4.24 19.40 1.70
C ARG A 199 3.05 19.10 2.59
N ALA A 200 2.56 17.86 2.51
CA ALA A 200 1.27 17.49 3.04
C ALA A 200 1.07 17.91 4.50
N LYS A 201 -0.04 18.61 4.75
CA LYS A 201 -0.51 19.01 6.08
C LYS A 201 -1.81 18.31 6.41
N LEU A 202 -2.10 18.10 7.69
CA LEU A 202 -3.35 17.53 8.18
C LEU A 202 -4.46 18.58 8.15
N HIS A 203 -5.50 18.33 7.35
CA HIS A 203 -6.68 19.21 7.20
C HIS A 203 -7.96 18.58 7.77
N GLY A 204 -7.83 17.79 8.84
CA GLY A 204 -8.94 17.11 9.49
C GLY A 204 -8.95 15.60 9.26
N LEU A 205 -10.14 15.00 9.28
CA LEU A 205 -10.31 13.54 9.20
C LEU A 205 -11.08 13.12 7.94
N ASN A 206 -10.86 11.89 7.53
CA ASN A 206 -11.64 11.19 6.51
C ASN A 206 -13.01 10.76 7.08
N THR A 207 -13.86 11.74 7.34
CA THR A 207 -15.17 11.55 7.98
C THR A 207 -16.09 10.63 7.17
N ILE A 208 -15.91 10.60 5.85
CA ILE A 208 -16.69 9.74 4.95
C ILE A 208 -16.36 8.26 5.22
N ALA A 209 -15.09 7.91 5.29
CA ALA A 209 -14.67 6.54 5.60
C ALA A 209 -15.10 6.12 7.01
N MET A 210 -14.91 6.99 8.00
CA MET A 210 -15.35 6.74 9.39
C MET A 210 -16.84 6.45 9.48
N ARG A 211 -17.68 7.22 8.80
CA ARG A 211 -19.13 7.01 8.81
C ARG A 211 -19.57 5.77 8.00
N ARG A 212 -19.01 5.57 6.80
CA ARG A 212 -19.46 4.51 5.89
C ARG A 212 -18.94 3.13 6.29
N ARG A 213 -17.68 3.03 6.74
CA ARG A 213 -17.04 1.75 7.07
C ARG A 213 -17.18 1.36 8.54
N LEU A 214 -17.14 2.34 9.45
CA LEU A 214 -17.24 2.09 10.90
C LEU A 214 -18.66 2.34 11.45
N GLY A 215 -19.57 2.88 10.65
CA GLY A 215 -20.93 3.18 11.08
C GLY A 215 -21.02 4.30 12.12
N LEU A 216 -19.98 5.14 12.25
CA LEU A 216 -19.94 6.16 13.30
C LEU A 216 -20.96 7.27 13.06
N SER A 217 -21.62 7.70 14.13
CA SER A 217 -22.49 8.89 14.11
C SER A 217 -21.65 10.17 13.90
N LYS A 218 -22.32 11.26 13.55
CA LYS A 218 -21.66 12.57 13.45
C LYS A 218 -20.98 12.97 14.76
N GLU A 219 -21.61 12.70 15.90
CA GLU A 219 -21.07 13.03 17.22
C GLU A 219 -19.82 12.22 17.56
N GLN A 220 -19.83 10.92 17.26
CA GLN A 220 -18.65 10.05 17.44
C GLN A 220 -17.47 10.52 16.59
N VAL A 221 -17.71 10.86 15.31
CA VAL A 221 -16.68 11.43 14.44
C VAL A 221 -16.15 12.75 14.99
N MET A 222 -17.03 13.64 15.48
CA MET A 222 -16.64 14.91 16.09
C MET A 222 -15.82 14.72 17.36
N THR A 223 -16.10 13.69 18.15
CA THR A 223 -15.28 13.35 19.32
C THR A 223 -13.85 13.01 18.94
N VAL A 224 -13.66 12.16 17.92
CA VAL A 224 -12.30 11.84 17.40
C VAL A 224 -11.64 13.10 16.82
N ALA A 225 -12.37 13.94 16.10
CA ALA A 225 -11.84 15.17 15.53
C ALA A 225 -11.36 16.16 16.62
N ARG A 226 -12.09 16.29 17.72
CA ARG A 226 -11.65 17.10 18.86
C ARG A 226 -10.38 16.53 19.49
N ALA A 227 -10.32 15.23 19.72
CA ALA A 227 -9.11 14.57 20.23
C ALA A 227 -7.89 14.81 19.33
N VAL A 228 -8.05 14.72 18.01
CA VAL A 228 -7.00 15.05 17.06
C VAL A 228 -6.62 16.54 17.12
N HIS A 229 -7.59 17.44 17.21
CA HIS A 229 -7.31 18.88 17.37
C HIS A 229 -6.53 19.16 18.66
N ASP A 230 -6.94 18.54 19.77
CA ASP A 230 -6.28 18.74 21.08
C ASP A 230 -4.86 18.16 21.08
N LEU A 231 -4.62 17.09 20.32
CA LEU A 231 -3.28 16.52 20.12
C LEU A 231 -2.31 17.54 19.47
N TYR A 232 -2.81 18.46 18.63
CA TYR A 232 -2.01 19.50 17.96
C TYR A 232 -2.09 20.88 18.64
N ARG A 233 -2.63 20.97 19.84
CA ARG A 233 -2.86 22.23 20.56
C ARG A 233 -1.59 22.75 21.23
N GLY A 234 -0.75 23.40 20.44
CA GLY A 234 0.56 23.89 20.89
C GLY A 234 1.59 22.78 21.11
N GLY A 235 2.83 23.02 20.81
CA GLY A 235 3.90 22.04 20.99
C GLY A 235 3.86 20.86 20.01
N ARG A 236 4.48 19.77 20.41
CA ARG A 236 4.57 18.55 19.62
C ARG A 236 3.42 17.61 19.98
N PRO A 237 2.73 17.00 18.99
CA PRO A 237 1.60 16.11 19.27
C PRO A 237 1.89 15.02 20.31
N GLU A 238 3.10 14.46 20.30
CA GLU A 238 3.50 13.39 21.20
C GLU A 238 3.46 13.80 22.70
N GLU A 239 3.65 15.07 22.98
CA GLU A 239 3.62 15.63 24.35
C GLU A 239 2.19 15.68 24.94
N HIS A 240 1.17 15.69 24.07
CA HIS A 240 -0.23 15.79 24.46
C HIS A 240 -0.95 14.43 24.59
N VAL A 241 -0.33 13.34 24.18
CA VAL A 241 -0.95 12.00 24.13
C VAL A 241 -1.58 11.59 25.46
N ALA A 242 -0.90 11.80 26.57
CA ALA A 242 -1.39 11.43 27.90
C ALA A 242 -2.62 12.24 28.31
N ALA A 243 -2.61 13.56 28.06
CA ALA A 243 -3.72 14.45 28.39
C ALA A 243 -4.97 14.14 27.53
N VAL A 244 -4.78 13.90 26.23
CA VAL A 244 -5.87 13.53 25.32
C VAL A 244 -6.45 12.15 25.70
N ALA A 245 -5.61 11.19 26.07
CA ALA A 245 -6.06 9.87 26.53
C ALA A 245 -6.95 9.99 27.77
N ALA A 246 -6.56 10.81 28.74
CA ALA A 246 -7.35 11.06 29.97
C ALA A 246 -8.69 11.77 29.70
N ALA A 247 -8.75 12.65 28.68
CA ALA A 247 -9.96 13.36 28.29
C ALA A 247 -10.96 12.48 27.50
N HIS A 248 -10.51 11.37 26.92
CA HIS A 248 -11.33 10.50 26.07
C HIS A 248 -11.24 9.01 26.48
N PRO A 249 -11.51 8.66 27.75
CA PRO A 249 -11.36 7.30 28.24
C PRO A 249 -12.28 6.33 27.50
N GLY A 250 -11.74 5.15 27.13
CA GLY A 250 -12.51 4.07 26.52
C GLY A 250 -12.94 4.28 25.07
N ASN A 251 -12.54 5.37 24.39
CA ASN A 251 -12.85 5.56 22.99
C ASN A 251 -11.81 4.81 22.11
N PRO A 252 -12.19 3.73 21.40
CA PRO A 252 -11.23 2.90 20.66
C PRO A 252 -10.58 3.64 19.50
N HIS A 253 -11.30 4.57 18.85
CA HIS A 253 -10.76 5.30 17.70
C HIS A 253 -9.80 6.42 18.12
N VAL A 254 -10.04 7.03 19.29
CA VAL A 254 -9.07 7.95 19.89
C VAL A 254 -7.83 7.17 20.32
N ALA A 255 -8.00 6.01 20.96
CA ALA A 255 -6.88 5.16 21.36
C ALA A 255 -6.00 4.78 20.16
N GLU A 256 -6.60 4.38 19.05
CA GLU A 256 -5.86 4.06 17.81
C GLU A 256 -5.03 5.25 17.29
N VAL A 257 -5.59 6.45 17.29
CA VAL A 257 -4.88 7.68 16.91
C VAL A 257 -3.70 7.95 17.85
N LEU A 258 -3.92 7.81 19.16
CA LEU A 258 -2.90 8.07 20.16
C LEU A 258 -1.78 7.02 20.13
N ASP A 259 -2.11 5.75 19.92
CA ASP A 259 -1.11 4.67 19.80
C ASP A 259 -0.21 4.88 18.59
N PHE A 260 -0.79 5.31 17.47
CA PHE A 260 -0.02 5.70 16.29
C PHE A 260 0.88 6.92 16.55
N ALA A 261 0.38 7.92 17.30
CA ALA A 261 1.09 9.14 17.60
C ALA A 261 2.27 8.95 18.58
N ARG A 262 2.21 7.94 19.48
CA ARG A 262 3.30 7.61 20.39
C ARG A 262 4.57 7.20 19.69
N ASP A 263 4.43 6.48 18.58
CA ASP A 263 5.57 6.08 17.75
C ASP A 263 5.83 7.12 16.66
N ARG A 264 6.81 7.98 16.92
CA ARG A 264 7.20 9.03 15.96
C ARG A 264 7.75 8.48 14.65
N GLY A 265 8.26 7.24 14.65
CA GLY A 265 9.05 6.76 13.53
C GLY A 265 10.21 7.73 13.19
N ARG A 266 10.64 7.73 11.94
CA ARG A 266 11.75 8.60 11.48
C ARG A 266 11.33 10.05 11.22
N HIS A 267 10.06 10.29 10.87
CA HIS A 267 9.65 11.58 10.28
C HIS A 267 8.70 12.40 11.17
N GLY A 268 8.20 11.85 12.29
CA GLY A 268 7.16 12.50 13.09
C GLY A 268 5.85 12.64 12.31
N LEU A 269 4.87 13.33 12.89
CA LEU A 269 3.55 13.51 12.30
C LEU A 269 3.50 14.67 11.31
N CYS A 270 2.63 14.58 10.30
CA CYS A 270 2.26 15.73 9.46
C CYS A 270 1.79 16.90 10.32
N PRO A 271 2.26 18.13 10.06
CA PRO A 271 1.79 19.30 10.79
C PRO A 271 0.31 19.55 10.51
N PHE A 272 -0.38 20.21 11.43
CA PHE A 272 -1.75 20.66 11.21
C PHE A 272 -1.75 21.85 10.24
N GLY A 273 -2.57 21.77 9.17
CA GLY A 273 -2.75 22.87 8.22
C GLY A 273 -3.64 23.95 8.81
N ARG A 274 -3.28 25.21 8.65
CA ARG A 274 -4.18 26.33 8.96
C ARG A 274 -5.23 26.45 7.86
N LEU A 275 -6.45 26.82 8.22
CA LEU A 275 -7.49 27.18 7.25
C LEU A 275 -7.00 28.43 6.50
N GLY A 276 -6.89 28.37 5.16
CA GLY A 276 -6.52 29.50 4.31
C GLY A 276 -5.09 29.49 3.76
N GLU A 277 -4.18 28.61 4.20
CA GLU A 277 -2.78 28.63 3.69
C GLU A 277 -2.61 28.07 2.27
N ASP A 278 -3.59 27.31 1.74
CA ASP A 278 -3.50 26.68 0.41
C ASP A 278 -4.59 27.18 -0.58
N ASP A 279 -5.46 28.10 -0.17
CA ASP A 279 -6.54 28.64 -1.03
C ASP A 279 -6.10 29.83 -1.88
N GLU A 280 -4.84 30.32 -1.73
CA GLU A 280 -4.32 31.46 -2.49
C GLU A 280 -3.79 31.10 -3.90
N LEU A 281 -3.81 29.81 -4.29
CA LEU A 281 -3.36 29.37 -5.63
C LEU A 281 -4.50 29.02 -6.58
N ASP A 282 -5.77 29.15 -6.17
CA ASP A 282 -6.96 28.95 -7.01
C ASP A 282 -7.63 30.29 -7.40
N GLY A 283 -6.84 31.32 -7.66
CA GLY A 283 -7.28 32.60 -8.20
C GLY A 283 -6.97 32.76 -9.67
#